data_71e6b1fd8fd7d2a8c020cdcc4cbcc828
#
_entry.id   71e6b1fd8fd7d2a8c020cdcc4cbcc828
#
_cell.length_a   1.000
_cell.length_b   1.000
_cell.length_c   1.000
_cell.angle_alpha   90.00
_cell.angle_beta   90.00
_cell.angle_gamma   90.00
#
_symmetry.space_group_name_H-M   'P 1'
#
loop_
_entity.id
_entity.type
_entity.pdbx_description
1 polymer ?
#
loop_
_entity_poly.entity_id
_entity_poly.type
_entity_poly.pdbx_seq_one_letter_code
_entity_poly.pdbx_strand_id
1 'polypeptide(L)'
;MSRPDPFPMAFFSDFVITGTVGGADATSTPDEVTALLGDDFVESVDRGQRLRGYDLAEFAWQRLSSEDPWDGLYAMVQAHRLEVPLLMDDLDRELRRAGFPVTEVAPDGLGCRRFVREDSRVGLLVDEGTGAVLKISTPAWFGTGPRYAAPAWSREAGRSWVEHLVGLDPDGRERWAARRGPGAAEECARWWWFLLDSCLRRTPEGPDRVGSPWAGLALWLVGKCRTAGVLDRAEAALEVAGRVLLPPDEAVRACLDAMPVSRAEVATRHTTAYTRENLVAVNRSRRAKALALAAGAQLRRGVREPALRAEVAAWLELRPVLM
;
A
#
# COMPACT_ATOMS: atom_id res chain seq x y z
N MET A 1 15.08 -30.08 -27.49
CA MET A 1 15.56 -29.79 -26.11
C MET A 1 14.93 -28.46 -25.72
N SER A 2 13.92 -28.50 -24.86
CA SER A 2 13.33 -27.26 -24.31
C SER A 2 14.40 -26.53 -23.53
N ARG A 3 14.57 -25.23 -23.79
CA ARG A 3 15.40 -24.34 -22.97
C ARG A 3 14.84 -24.40 -21.54
N PRO A 4 15.68 -24.60 -20.51
CA PRO A 4 15.16 -24.57 -19.15
C PRO A 4 14.48 -23.20 -18.94
N ASP A 5 13.31 -23.22 -18.30
CA ASP A 5 12.61 -22.00 -17.92
C ASP A 5 13.58 -21.14 -17.10
N PRO A 6 13.91 -19.92 -17.53
CA PRO A 6 14.86 -19.06 -16.83
C PRO A 6 14.34 -18.66 -15.43
N PHE A 7 13.04 -18.86 -15.15
CA PHE A 7 12.42 -18.49 -13.89
C PHE A 7 11.90 -19.72 -13.14
N PRO A 8 12.65 -20.23 -12.14
CA PRO A 8 12.23 -21.36 -11.33
C PRO A 8 11.00 -20.99 -10.47
N MET A 9 10.18 -21.98 -10.11
CA MET A 9 9.02 -21.82 -9.22
C MET A 9 9.37 -21.03 -7.94
N ALA A 10 10.58 -21.21 -7.42
CA ALA A 10 11.08 -20.48 -6.25
C ALA A 10 11.05 -18.96 -6.43
N PHE A 11 11.34 -18.44 -7.64
CA PHE A 11 11.26 -17.00 -7.93
C PHE A 11 9.86 -16.44 -7.68
N PHE A 12 8.82 -17.13 -8.17
CA PHE A 12 7.44 -16.68 -8.01
C PHE A 12 6.96 -16.83 -6.56
N SER A 13 7.28 -17.97 -5.93
CA SER A 13 6.91 -18.19 -4.53
C SER A 13 7.59 -17.19 -3.60
N ASP A 14 8.87 -16.87 -3.82
CA ASP A 14 9.59 -15.89 -3.02
C ASP A 14 9.01 -14.48 -3.20
N PHE A 15 8.64 -14.09 -4.42
CA PHE A 15 7.95 -12.82 -4.63
C PHE A 15 6.60 -12.76 -3.91
N VAL A 16 5.79 -13.83 -3.96
CA VAL A 16 4.51 -13.89 -3.24
C VAL A 16 4.73 -13.81 -1.73
N ILE A 17 5.73 -14.51 -1.20
CA ILE A 17 6.03 -14.55 0.24
C ILE A 17 6.57 -13.22 0.74
N THR A 18 7.52 -12.63 0.01
CA THR A 18 8.29 -11.46 0.49
C THR A 18 7.79 -10.13 -0.06
N GLY A 19 7.13 -10.13 -1.21
CA GLY A 19 6.76 -8.92 -1.96
C GLY A 19 7.97 -8.22 -2.59
N THR A 20 9.08 -8.95 -2.82
CA THR A 20 10.30 -8.38 -3.40
C THR A 20 10.81 -9.20 -4.57
N VAL A 21 11.49 -8.55 -5.50
CA VAL A 21 12.27 -9.15 -6.57
C VAL A 21 13.74 -8.86 -6.29
N GLY A 22 14.52 -9.89 -5.98
CA GLY A 22 15.94 -9.71 -5.67
C GLY A 22 16.22 -8.77 -4.49
N GLY A 23 15.28 -8.63 -3.56
CA GLY A 23 15.37 -7.69 -2.44
C GLY A 23 14.78 -6.30 -2.71
N ALA A 24 14.48 -5.94 -3.97
CA ALA A 24 13.79 -4.70 -4.33
C ALA A 24 12.28 -4.84 -4.16
N ASP A 25 11.62 -3.82 -3.63
CA ASP A 25 10.16 -3.77 -3.43
C ASP A 25 9.53 -2.49 -3.99
N ALA A 26 8.20 -2.38 -3.84
CA ALA A 26 7.44 -1.22 -4.30
C ALA A 26 7.85 0.11 -3.63
N THR A 27 8.62 0.09 -2.54
CA THR A 27 9.12 1.30 -1.86
C THR A 27 10.56 1.64 -2.22
N SER A 28 11.25 0.76 -2.98
CA SER A 28 12.62 0.98 -3.42
C SER A 28 12.71 2.13 -4.42
N THR A 29 13.72 2.98 -4.30
CA THR A 29 13.99 4.02 -5.31
C THR A 29 14.51 3.42 -6.59
N PRO A 30 14.48 4.16 -7.73
CA PRO A 30 15.10 3.72 -8.97
C PRO A 30 16.57 3.31 -8.82
N ASP A 31 17.33 4.03 -8.00
CA ASP A 31 18.76 3.75 -7.79
C ASP A 31 18.99 2.52 -6.91
N GLU A 32 18.16 2.31 -5.88
CA GLU A 32 18.17 1.10 -5.06
C GLU A 32 17.80 -0.14 -5.90
N VAL A 33 16.82 -0.03 -6.80
CA VAL A 33 16.47 -1.14 -7.71
C VAL A 33 17.63 -1.44 -8.65
N THR A 34 18.29 -0.42 -9.21
CA THR A 34 19.48 -0.62 -10.06
C THR A 34 20.63 -1.28 -9.28
N ALA A 35 20.86 -0.85 -8.04
CA ALA A 35 21.90 -1.44 -7.21
C ALA A 35 21.67 -2.94 -6.90
N LEU A 36 20.41 -3.36 -6.81
CA LEU A 36 20.02 -4.74 -6.51
C LEU A 36 19.90 -5.63 -7.75
N LEU A 37 19.36 -5.11 -8.85
CA LEU A 37 19.01 -5.90 -10.04
C LEU A 37 19.93 -5.63 -11.24
N GLY A 38 20.80 -4.64 -11.16
CA GLY A 38 21.68 -4.25 -12.26
C GLY A 38 21.07 -3.18 -13.16
N ASP A 39 21.73 -2.88 -14.25
CA ASP A 39 21.40 -1.82 -15.21
C ASP A 39 20.80 -2.35 -16.53
N ASP A 40 20.59 -3.66 -16.64
CA ASP A 40 19.93 -4.28 -17.79
C ASP A 40 18.40 -4.18 -17.67
N PHE A 41 17.86 -3.01 -18.03
CA PHE A 41 16.43 -2.73 -17.99
C PHE A 41 15.98 -1.86 -19.17
N VAL A 42 14.69 -1.97 -19.47
CA VAL A 42 14.00 -1.02 -20.37
C VAL A 42 13.30 0.03 -19.50
N GLU A 43 13.52 1.31 -19.81
CA GLU A 43 12.93 2.41 -19.06
C GLU A 43 11.97 3.25 -19.90
N SER A 44 10.87 3.66 -19.28
CA SER A 44 9.95 4.68 -19.78
C SER A 44 9.72 5.75 -18.73
N VAL A 45 9.83 7.01 -19.13
CA VAL A 45 9.57 8.17 -18.25
C VAL A 45 8.59 9.09 -18.94
N ASP A 46 7.44 9.34 -18.33
CA ASP A 46 6.41 10.27 -18.81
C ASP A 46 5.83 11.07 -17.64
N ARG A 47 5.72 12.41 -17.80
CA ARG A 47 4.98 13.39 -16.98
C ARG A 47 4.87 13.15 -15.47
N GLY A 48 5.85 12.55 -14.85
CA GLY A 48 5.79 12.24 -13.43
C GLY A 48 5.55 10.77 -13.11
N GLN A 49 5.58 9.92 -14.11
CA GLN A 49 5.67 8.47 -13.96
C GLN A 49 6.98 7.95 -14.54
N ARG A 50 7.56 6.95 -13.90
CA ARG A 50 8.75 6.24 -14.32
C ARG A 50 8.50 4.76 -14.20
N LEU A 51 8.82 4.02 -15.23
CA LEU A 51 8.65 2.57 -15.31
C LEU A 51 9.96 1.94 -15.74
N ARG A 52 10.38 0.88 -15.04
CA ARG A 52 11.50 0.02 -15.46
C ARG A 52 11.06 -1.43 -15.55
N GLY A 53 11.36 -2.05 -16.68
CA GLY A 53 11.14 -3.48 -16.92
C GLY A 53 12.46 -4.24 -16.89
N TYR A 54 12.57 -5.21 -16.01
CA TYR A 54 13.64 -6.18 -15.85
C TYR A 54 13.10 -7.55 -16.24
N ASP A 55 13.11 -7.87 -17.54
CA ASP A 55 12.53 -9.10 -18.09
C ASP A 55 11.06 -9.29 -17.66
N LEU A 56 10.75 -10.18 -16.72
CA LEU A 56 9.40 -10.37 -16.18
C LEU A 56 9.02 -9.35 -15.10
N ALA A 57 9.99 -8.78 -14.40
CA ALA A 57 9.74 -7.86 -13.31
C ALA A 57 9.59 -6.41 -13.80
N GLU A 58 8.68 -5.68 -13.21
CA GLU A 58 8.40 -4.28 -13.52
C GLU A 58 8.28 -3.47 -12.24
N PHE A 59 8.95 -2.32 -12.19
CA PHE A 59 8.86 -1.36 -11.11
C PHE A 59 8.33 -0.03 -11.62
N ALA A 60 7.41 0.56 -10.89
CA ALA A 60 6.85 1.86 -11.21
C ALA A 60 7.04 2.86 -10.08
N TRP A 61 7.28 4.09 -10.45
CA TRP A 61 7.41 5.24 -9.56
C TRP A 61 6.57 6.39 -10.08
N GLN A 62 6.24 7.30 -9.16
CA GLN A 62 5.58 8.56 -9.46
C GLN A 62 6.25 9.73 -8.75
N ARG A 63 6.05 10.94 -9.28
CA ARG A 63 6.39 12.20 -8.61
C ARG A 63 5.40 13.28 -8.99
N LEU A 64 5.16 14.22 -8.11
CA LEU A 64 4.20 15.31 -8.34
C LEU A 64 4.80 16.43 -9.19
N SER A 65 6.09 16.70 -9.06
CA SER A 65 6.82 17.69 -9.85
C SER A 65 8.18 17.15 -10.32
N SER A 66 8.84 17.86 -11.23
CA SER A 66 10.17 17.48 -11.72
C SER A 66 11.25 17.53 -10.64
N GLU A 67 11.05 18.31 -9.59
CA GLU A 67 11.98 18.49 -8.48
C GLU A 67 11.79 17.48 -7.35
N ASP A 68 10.63 16.81 -7.35
CA ASP A 68 10.33 15.80 -6.33
C ASP A 68 11.11 14.51 -6.57
N PRO A 69 11.53 13.81 -5.50
CA PRO A 69 12.06 12.46 -5.61
C PRO A 69 11.00 11.51 -6.18
N TRP A 70 11.47 10.42 -6.78
CA TRP A 70 10.59 9.36 -7.24
C TRP A 70 10.07 8.55 -6.05
N ASP A 71 8.75 8.51 -5.88
CA ASP A 71 8.06 7.67 -4.88
C ASP A 71 7.63 6.35 -5.54
N GLY A 72 7.93 5.23 -4.90
CA GLY A 72 7.56 3.91 -5.40
C GLY A 72 6.04 3.72 -5.43
N LEU A 73 5.55 3.18 -6.53
CA LEU A 73 4.13 2.94 -6.77
C LEU A 73 3.78 1.46 -6.67
N TYR A 74 4.49 0.61 -7.40
CA TYR A 74 4.34 -0.85 -7.35
C TYR A 74 5.59 -1.57 -7.84
N ALA A 75 5.69 -2.85 -7.46
CA ALA A 75 6.51 -3.85 -8.13
C ALA A 75 5.59 -4.97 -8.64
N MET A 76 5.86 -5.49 -9.84
CA MET A 76 5.01 -6.47 -10.50
C MET A 76 5.85 -7.52 -11.22
N VAL A 77 5.37 -8.77 -11.24
CA VAL A 77 5.87 -9.84 -12.12
C VAL A 77 4.78 -10.15 -13.14
N GLN A 78 5.13 -10.03 -14.41
CA GLN A 78 4.23 -10.25 -15.55
C GLN A 78 4.29 -11.72 -16.01
N ALA A 79 3.71 -12.63 -15.22
CA ALA A 79 3.77 -14.07 -15.46
C ALA A 79 3.10 -14.51 -16.78
N HIS A 80 2.16 -13.72 -17.32
CA HIS A 80 1.55 -13.98 -18.63
C HIS A 80 2.54 -13.91 -19.81
N ARG A 81 3.76 -13.41 -19.59
CA ARG A 81 4.82 -13.34 -20.62
C ARG A 81 5.67 -14.61 -20.68
N LEU A 82 5.44 -15.57 -19.80
CA LEU A 82 6.13 -16.86 -19.84
C LEU A 82 5.70 -17.67 -21.05
N GLU A 83 6.65 -18.37 -21.68
CA GLU A 83 6.35 -19.33 -22.77
C GLU A 83 5.51 -20.50 -22.26
N VAL A 84 5.81 -21.00 -21.03
CA VAL A 84 5.02 -21.99 -20.34
C VAL A 84 4.25 -21.31 -19.22
N PRO A 85 2.91 -21.35 -19.24
CA PRO A 85 2.11 -20.68 -18.21
C PRO A 85 2.41 -21.15 -16.80
N LEU A 86 2.58 -20.23 -15.86
CA LEU A 86 2.62 -20.51 -14.43
C LEU A 86 1.18 -20.84 -13.97
N LEU A 87 0.93 -22.08 -13.54
CA LEU A 87 -0.39 -22.48 -13.06
C LEU A 87 -0.55 -22.11 -11.58
N MET A 88 -1.73 -21.59 -11.22
CA MET A 88 -2.05 -21.21 -9.85
C MET A 88 -2.00 -22.41 -8.89
N ASP A 89 -2.46 -23.60 -9.33
CA ASP A 89 -2.46 -24.79 -8.51
C ASP A 89 -1.05 -25.27 -8.13
N ASP A 90 -0.07 -25.09 -9.04
CA ASP A 90 1.32 -25.44 -8.76
C ASP A 90 1.96 -24.45 -7.81
N LEU A 91 1.70 -23.15 -8.01
CA LEU A 91 2.17 -22.08 -7.13
C LEU A 91 1.54 -22.19 -5.73
N ASP A 92 0.23 -22.41 -5.62
CA ASP A 92 -0.46 -22.57 -4.32
C ASP A 92 0.06 -23.80 -3.56
N ARG A 93 0.33 -24.90 -4.27
CA ARG A 93 0.94 -26.10 -3.67
C ARG A 93 2.31 -25.80 -3.07
N GLU A 94 3.16 -25.04 -3.77
CA GLU A 94 4.47 -24.64 -3.27
C GLU A 94 4.35 -23.69 -2.08
N LEU A 95 3.47 -22.68 -2.17
CA LEU A 95 3.21 -21.74 -1.08
C LEU A 95 2.69 -22.44 0.18
N ARG A 96 1.76 -23.40 0.05
CA ARG A 96 1.24 -24.19 1.17
C ARG A 96 2.33 -25.06 1.81
N ARG A 97 3.19 -25.70 1.00
CA ARG A 97 4.33 -26.48 1.53
C ARG A 97 5.28 -25.61 2.32
N ALA A 98 5.47 -24.38 1.89
CA ALA A 98 6.31 -23.40 2.58
C ALA A 98 5.64 -22.78 3.81
N GLY A 99 4.33 -23.05 4.08
CA GLY A 99 3.57 -22.47 5.19
C GLY A 99 3.03 -21.06 4.91
N PHE A 100 2.94 -20.65 3.64
CA PHE A 100 2.52 -19.30 3.23
C PHE A 100 1.33 -19.32 2.27
N PRO A 101 0.16 -19.86 2.66
CA PRO A 101 -1.00 -19.92 1.78
C PRO A 101 -1.47 -18.53 1.36
N VAL A 102 -2.08 -18.45 0.19
CA VAL A 102 -2.80 -17.28 -0.29
C VAL A 102 -4.30 -17.48 -0.11
N THR A 103 -5.04 -16.37 -0.03
CA THR A 103 -6.49 -16.38 0.12
C THR A 103 -7.15 -15.87 -1.16
N GLU A 104 -8.11 -16.61 -1.68
CA GLU A 104 -8.93 -16.15 -2.79
C GLU A 104 -9.89 -15.06 -2.31
N VAL A 105 -9.96 -13.97 -3.06
CA VAL A 105 -10.90 -12.87 -2.81
C VAL A 105 -12.10 -12.97 -3.76
N ALA A 106 -13.20 -12.30 -3.39
CA ALA A 106 -14.41 -12.35 -4.18
C ALA A 106 -14.17 -11.96 -5.65
N PRO A 107 -14.72 -12.70 -6.62
CA PRO A 107 -14.55 -12.42 -8.04
C PRO A 107 -15.18 -11.06 -8.40
N ASP A 108 -14.58 -10.39 -9.38
CA ASP A 108 -15.07 -9.12 -9.91
C ASP A 108 -15.98 -9.26 -11.15
N GLY A 109 -16.19 -10.48 -11.61
CA GLY A 109 -16.98 -10.76 -12.81
C GLY A 109 -16.28 -10.45 -14.13
N LEU A 110 -14.97 -10.20 -14.13
CA LEU A 110 -14.17 -9.88 -15.32
C LEU A 110 -13.41 -11.10 -15.89
N GLY A 111 -13.78 -12.33 -15.51
CA GLY A 111 -13.14 -13.56 -15.98
C GLY A 111 -11.77 -13.83 -15.35
N CYS A 112 -11.47 -13.19 -14.24
CA CYS A 112 -10.25 -13.39 -13.48
C CYS A 112 -10.55 -13.74 -12.04
N ARG A 113 -9.82 -14.73 -11.52
CA ARG A 113 -9.73 -15.03 -10.09
C ARG A 113 -8.63 -14.17 -9.47
N ARG A 114 -8.82 -13.79 -8.22
CA ARG A 114 -7.87 -12.97 -7.48
C ARG A 114 -7.48 -13.64 -6.19
N PHE A 115 -6.20 -13.64 -5.89
CA PHE A 115 -5.66 -14.18 -4.65
C PHE A 115 -4.81 -13.12 -3.98
N VAL A 116 -4.78 -13.13 -2.66
CA VAL A 116 -3.99 -12.19 -1.88
C VAL A 116 -3.23 -12.89 -0.77
N ARG A 117 -2.02 -12.39 -0.52
CA ARG A 117 -1.30 -12.65 0.71
C ARG A 117 -1.20 -11.35 1.49
N GLU A 118 -1.94 -11.26 2.60
CA GLU A 118 -2.06 -10.03 3.39
C GLU A 118 -0.72 -9.61 4.02
N ASP A 119 0.07 -10.57 4.52
CA ASP A 119 1.34 -10.27 5.22
C ASP A 119 2.35 -9.55 4.31
N SER A 120 2.49 -10.00 3.07
CA SER A 120 3.40 -9.40 2.08
C SER A 120 2.72 -8.33 1.23
N ARG A 121 1.40 -8.17 1.34
CA ARG A 121 0.57 -7.28 0.52
C ARG A 121 0.69 -7.60 -0.98
N VAL A 122 0.88 -8.86 -1.30
CA VAL A 122 0.98 -9.34 -2.70
C VAL A 122 -0.37 -9.81 -3.18
N GLY A 123 -0.76 -9.37 -4.37
CA GLY A 123 -1.94 -9.82 -5.10
C GLY A 123 -1.57 -10.62 -6.34
N LEU A 124 -2.34 -11.67 -6.63
CA LEU A 124 -2.21 -12.47 -7.84
C LEU A 124 -3.50 -12.34 -8.66
N LEU A 125 -3.33 -12.11 -9.95
CA LEU A 125 -4.40 -12.15 -10.94
C LEU A 125 -4.25 -13.42 -11.75
N VAL A 126 -5.29 -14.23 -11.79
CA VAL A 126 -5.31 -15.57 -12.40
C VAL A 126 -6.44 -15.63 -13.42
N ASP A 127 -6.16 -16.12 -14.61
CA ASP A 127 -7.18 -16.38 -15.63
C ASP A 127 -8.14 -17.48 -15.15
N GLU A 128 -9.44 -17.22 -15.14
CA GLU A 128 -10.45 -18.13 -14.61
C GLU A 128 -10.58 -19.40 -15.46
N GLY A 129 -10.40 -19.29 -16.78
CA GLY A 129 -10.59 -20.39 -17.71
C GLY A 129 -9.43 -21.38 -17.74
N THR A 130 -8.19 -20.86 -17.64
CA THR A 130 -6.96 -21.66 -17.77
C THR A 130 -6.28 -21.95 -16.45
N GLY A 131 -6.57 -21.20 -15.39
CA GLY A 131 -5.85 -21.25 -14.13
C GLY A 131 -4.43 -20.65 -14.21
N ALA A 132 -4.07 -19.99 -15.31
CA ALA A 132 -2.77 -19.36 -15.48
C ALA A 132 -2.65 -18.08 -14.66
N VAL A 133 -1.55 -17.92 -13.93
CA VAL A 133 -1.21 -16.67 -13.25
C VAL A 133 -0.82 -15.64 -14.32
N LEU A 134 -1.56 -14.54 -14.38
CA LEU A 134 -1.32 -13.46 -15.32
C LEU A 134 -0.30 -12.46 -14.76
N LYS A 135 -0.52 -12.03 -13.51
CA LYS A 135 0.29 -11.01 -12.84
C LYS A 135 0.39 -11.29 -11.35
N ILE A 136 1.54 -10.95 -10.79
CA ILE A 136 1.75 -10.93 -9.35
C ILE A 136 2.25 -9.52 -9.00
N SER A 137 1.61 -8.80 -8.07
CA SER A 137 1.91 -7.40 -7.81
C SER A 137 1.95 -7.06 -6.32
N THR A 138 2.76 -6.09 -5.94
CA THR A 138 2.79 -5.49 -4.59
C THR A 138 2.88 -3.96 -4.71
N PRO A 139 2.10 -3.17 -3.94
CA PRO A 139 1.02 -3.65 -3.08
C PRO A 139 -0.14 -4.24 -3.89
N ALA A 140 -0.87 -5.19 -3.30
CA ALA A 140 -2.11 -5.68 -3.88
C ALA A 140 -3.13 -4.54 -4.00
N TRP A 141 -3.80 -4.45 -5.15
CA TRP A 141 -4.89 -3.49 -5.37
C TRP A 141 -6.24 -4.01 -4.88
N PHE A 142 -6.24 -5.20 -4.30
CA PHE A 142 -7.40 -5.90 -3.75
C PHE A 142 -6.94 -6.76 -2.56
N GLY A 143 -7.90 -7.20 -1.72
CA GLY A 143 -7.63 -8.00 -0.53
C GLY A 143 -8.90 -8.54 0.08
N THR A 144 -8.79 -9.20 1.21
CA THR A 144 -9.92 -9.81 1.94
C THR A 144 -10.59 -8.84 2.91
N GLY A 145 -9.91 -7.74 3.25
CA GLY A 145 -10.41 -6.75 4.21
C GLY A 145 -11.63 -5.96 3.72
N PRO A 146 -12.34 -5.31 4.64
CA PRO A 146 -13.56 -4.54 4.34
C PRO A 146 -13.38 -3.48 3.26
N ARG A 147 -12.19 -2.92 3.10
CA ARG A 147 -11.84 -1.91 2.08
C ARG A 147 -11.81 -2.43 0.65
N TYR A 148 -11.71 -3.74 0.48
CA TYR A 148 -11.63 -4.38 -0.84
C TYR A 148 -12.96 -5.03 -1.25
N ALA A 149 -13.91 -5.14 -0.32
CA ALA A 149 -15.23 -5.66 -0.63
C ALA A 149 -15.97 -4.70 -1.55
N ALA A 150 -16.70 -5.24 -2.51
CA ALA A 150 -17.60 -4.42 -3.33
C ALA A 150 -18.58 -3.66 -2.43
N PRO A 151 -18.75 -2.34 -2.63
CA PRO A 151 -19.65 -1.56 -1.80
C PRO A 151 -21.10 -2.04 -2.00
N ALA A 152 -21.80 -2.27 -0.89
CA ALA A 152 -23.22 -2.60 -0.89
C ALA A 152 -24.09 -1.37 -1.20
N TRP A 153 -23.49 -0.19 -1.32
CA TRP A 153 -24.17 1.10 -1.51
C TRP A 153 -23.75 1.76 -2.82
N SER A 154 -24.68 2.47 -3.45
CA SER A 154 -24.40 3.19 -4.68
C SER A 154 -23.45 4.37 -4.45
N ARG A 155 -22.67 4.73 -5.47
CA ARG A 155 -21.81 5.93 -5.43
C ARG A 155 -22.58 7.21 -5.15
N GLU A 156 -23.83 7.28 -5.62
CA GLU A 156 -24.73 8.42 -5.40
C GLU A 156 -25.13 8.52 -3.92
N ALA A 157 -25.48 7.39 -3.28
CA ALA A 157 -25.74 7.34 -1.85
C ALA A 157 -24.53 7.81 -1.04
N GLY A 158 -23.32 7.30 -1.35
CA GLY A 158 -22.08 7.73 -0.69
C GLY A 158 -21.83 9.23 -0.83
N ARG A 159 -22.00 9.76 -2.03
CA ARG A 159 -21.91 11.20 -2.30
C ARG A 159 -22.87 12.00 -1.43
N SER A 160 -24.17 11.66 -1.46
CA SER A 160 -25.20 12.36 -0.70
C SER A 160 -24.94 12.33 0.81
N TRP A 161 -24.44 11.18 1.33
CA TRP A 161 -24.16 11.04 2.75
C TRP A 161 -22.97 11.89 3.20
N VAL A 162 -21.88 11.92 2.44
CA VAL A 162 -20.70 12.73 2.82
C VAL A 162 -20.97 14.23 2.64
N GLU A 163 -21.76 14.63 1.65
CA GLU A 163 -22.23 16.02 1.49
C GLU A 163 -23.10 16.47 2.67
N HIS A 164 -23.91 15.56 3.22
CA HIS A 164 -24.64 15.85 4.45
C HIS A 164 -23.73 15.91 5.68
N LEU A 165 -22.85 14.92 5.84
CA LEU A 165 -21.96 14.80 7.00
C LEU A 165 -20.96 15.96 7.12
N VAL A 166 -20.50 16.53 6.00
CA VAL A 166 -19.55 17.65 6.02
C VAL A 166 -20.14 18.89 6.68
N GLY A 167 -21.46 19.09 6.59
CA GLY A 167 -22.17 20.18 7.22
C GLY A 167 -22.51 19.99 8.71
N LEU A 168 -22.28 18.78 9.25
CA LEU A 168 -22.59 18.49 10.65
C LEU A 168 -21.36 18.77 11.56
N ASP A 169 -21.65 19.20 12.79
CA ASP A 169 -20.69 19.17 13.88
C ASP A 169 -20.32 17.72 14.30
N PRO A 170 -19.27 17.52 15.10
CA PRO A 170 -18.84 16.18 15.52
C PRO A 170 -19.98 15.37 16.19
N ASP A 171 -20.76 15.98 17.06
CA ASP A 171 -21.87 15.31 17.75
C ASP A 171 -23.02 14.97 16.79
N GLY A 172 -23.27 15.82 15.83
CA GLY A 172 -24.23 15.58 14.74
C GLY A 172 -23.83 14.37 13.89
N ARG A 173 -22.55 14.25 13.57
CA ARG A 173 -21.97 13.10 12.84
C ARG A 173 -22.16 11.80 13.62
N GLU A 174 -21.88 11.82 14.93
CA GLU A 174 -22.07 10.65 15.79
C GLU A 174 -23.56 10.23 15.86
N ARG A 175 -24.46 11.19 16.07
CA ARG A 175 -25.90 10.91 16.09
C ARG A 175 -26.42 10.38 14.74
N TRP A 176 -25.93 10.93 13.64
CA TRP A 176 -26.30 10.47 12.29
C TRP A 176 -25.81 9.04 12.05
N ALA A 177 -24.55 8.75 12.39
CA ALA A 177 -23.96 7.44 12.25
C ALA A 177 -24.66 6.36 13.10
N ALA A 178 -25.01 6.69 14.36
CA ALA A 178 -25.73 5.79 15.24
C ALA A 178 -27.12 5.39 14.71
N ARG A 179 -27.76 6.26 13.90
CA ARG A 179 -29.07 6.01 13.32
C ARG A 179 -29.01 5.25 11.99
N ARG A 180 -27.94 5.37 11.25
CA ARG A 180 -27.83 4.89 9.86
C ARG A 180 -26.80 3.78 9.66
N GLY A 181 -25.87 3.63 10.59
CA GLY A 181 -24.84 2.61 10.52
C GLY A 181 -25.45 1.20 10.60
N PRO A 182 -24.88 0.24 9.86
CA PRO A 182 -25.25 -1.16 9.94
C PRO A 182 -25.02 -1.71 11.34
N GLY A 183 -25.82 -2.72 11.75
CA GLY A 183 -25.68 -3.33 13.07
C GLY A 183 -24.58 -4.41 13.13
N ALA A 184 -24.32 -5.10 12.02
CA ALA A 184 -23.29 -6.14 11.96
C ALA A 184 -21.87 -5.52 11.86
N ALA A 185 -20.93 -6.01 12.64
CA ALA A 185 -19.57 -5.44 12.73
C ALA A 185 -18.84 -5.39 11.38
N GLU A 186 -18.92 -6.47 10.58
CA GLU A 186 -18.28 -6.55 9.27
C GLU A 186 -18.90 -5.58 8.27
N GLU A 187 -20.23 -5.47 8.25
CA GLU A 187 -20.94 -4.53 7.41
C GLU A 187 -20.67 -3.08 7.84
N CYS A 188 -20.57 -2.84 9.14
CA CYS A 188 -20.19 -1.55 9.71
C CYS A 188 -18.76 -1.16 9.30
N ALA A 189 -17.82 -2.08 9.29
CA ALA A 189 -16.45 -1.85 8.82
C ALA A 189 -16.44 -1.45 7.33
N ARG A 190 -17.16 -2.21 6.46
CA ARG A 190 -17.31 -1.88 5.04
C ARG A 190 -17.97 -0.51 4.83
N TRP A 191 -18.96 -0.18 5.63
CA TRP A 191 -19.65 1.11 5.56
C TRP A 191 -18.75 2.29 5.91
N TRP A 192 -17.91 2.18 6.96
CA TRP A 192 -16.96 3.23 7.31
C TRP A 192 -15.93 3.46 6.20
N TRP A 193 -15.41 2.38 5.63
CA TRP A 193 -14.50 2.50 4.50
C TRP A 193 -15.17 3.14 3.29
N PHE A 194 -16.38 2.74 2.95
CA PHE A 194 -17.14 3.31 1.85
C PHE A 194 -17.37 4.82 2.04
N LEU A 195 -17.70 5.27 3.25
CA LEU A 195 -17.85 6.69 3.55
C LEU A 195 -16.53 7.44 3.45
N LEU A 196 -15.43 6.85 3.95
CA LEU A 196 -14.10 7.46 3.83
C LEU A 196 -13.68 7.60 2.37
N ASP A 197 -13.77 6.54 1.56
CA ASP A 197 -13.46 6.60 0.12
C ASP A 197 -14.33 7.64 -0.61
N SER A 198 -15.62 7.69 -0.31
CA SER A 198 -16.55 8.69 -0.86
C SER A 198 -16.17 10.11 -0.46
N CYS A 199 -15.74 10.33 0.77
CA CYS A 199 -15.27 11.62 1.27
C CYS A 199 -13.95 12.04 0.59
N LEU A 200 -12.97 11.13 0.50
CA LEU A 200 -11.66 11.41 -0.10
C LEU A 200 -11.76 11.80 -1.58
N ARG A 201 -12.70 11.21 -2.33
CA ARG A 201 -12.98 11.59 -3.73
C ARG A 201 -13.59 12.99 -3.88
N ARG A 202 -14.14 13.56 -2.81
CA ARG A 202 -14.77 14.88 -2.77
C ARG A 202 -13.90 15.94 -2.12
N THR A 203 -12.90 15.53 -1.36
CA THR A 203 -12.00 16.45 -0.70
C THR A 203 -11.20 17.22 -1.76
N PRO A 204 -11.26 18.57 -1.79
CA PRO A 204 -10.53 19.38 -2.76
C PRO A 204 -9.04 19.03 -2.76
N GLU A 205 -8.39 19.12 -3.90
CA GLU A 205 -6.94 19.03 -3.99
C GLU A 205 -6.29 20.40 -3.76
N GLY A 206 -5.05 20.38 -3.25
CA GLY A 206 -4.26 21.60 -3.09
C GLY A 206 -4.07 22.08 -1.65
N PRO A 207 -3.44 23.25 -1.48
CA PRO A 207 -3.03 23.77 -0.17
C PRO A 207 -4.20 24.10 0.76
N ASP A 208 -5.36 24.45 0.21
CA ASP A 208 -6.56 24.83 0.97
C ASP A 208 -7.30 23.64 1.60
N ARG A 209 -6.76 22.43 1.41
CA ARG A 209 -7.35 21.22 1.97
C ARG A 209 -7.29 21.20 3.49
N VAL A 210 -6.13 21.55 4.06
CA VAL A 210 -5.91 21.54 5.52
C VAL A 210 -6.84 22.54 6.19
N GLY A 211 -7.56 22.09 7.22
CA GLY A 211 -8.54 22.92 7.94
C GLY A 211 -9.88 23.08 7.24
N SER A 212 -10.04 22.54 6.03
CA SER A 212 -11.34 22.53 5.37
C SER A 212 -12.35 21.62 6.10
N PRO A 213 -13.67 21.87 5.98
CA PRO A 213 -14.69 20.98 6.53
C PRO A 213 -14.58 19.54 6.01
N TRP A 214 -14.10 19.36 4.78
CA TRP A 214 -13.84 18.07 4.15
C TRP A 214 -12.67 17.31 4.79
N ALA A 215 -11.57 18.01 5.10
CA ALA A 215 -10.47 17.39 5.85
C ALA A 215 -10.92 16.99 7.26
N GLY A 216 -11.69 17.84 7.94
CA GLY A 216 -12.27 17.50 9.24
C GLY A 216 -13.19 16.28 9.21
N LEU A 217 -13.99 16.13 8.15
CA LEU A 217 -14.80 14.93 7.94
C LEU A 217 -13.93 13.70 7.66
N ALA A 218 -12.94 13.81 6.77
CA ALA A 218 -12.04 12.72 6.44
C ALA A 218 -11.26 12.22 7.67
N LEU A 219 -10.75 13.12 8.51
CA LEU A 219 -10.08 12.77 9.77
C LEU A 219 -11.00 12.01 10.73
N TRP A 220 -12.26 12.48 10.88
CA TRP A 220 -13.25 11.76 11.69
C TRP A 220 -13.50 10.35 11.13
N LEU A 221 -13.66 10.20 9.80
CA LEU A 221 -13.85 8.91 9.14
C LEU A 221 -12.63 7.99 9.27
N VAL A 222 -11.41 8.51 9.18
CA VAL A 222 -10.18 7.73 9.48
C VAL A 222 -10.22 7.19 10.91
N GLY A 223 -10.65 8.00 11.87
CA GLY A 223 -10.85 7.58 13.26
C GLY A 223 -11.86 6.42 13.36
N LYS A 224 -12.99 6.51 12.65
CA LYS A 224 -14.00 5.44 12.61
C LYS A 224 -13.48 4.16 11.94
N CYS A 225 -12.75 4.27 10.83
CA CYS A 225 -12.11 3.13 10.17
C CYS A 225 -11.08 2.43 11.09
N ARG A 226 -10.34 3.20 11.89
CA ARG A 226 -9.45 2.62 12.91
C ARG A 226 -10.21 1.85 13.99
N THR A 227 -11.24 2.44 14.55
CA THR A 227 -12.07 1.81 15.59
C THR A 227 -12.74 0.54 15.08
N ALA A 228 -13.13 0.52 13.81
CA ALA A 228 -13.73 -0.64 13.14
C ALA A 228 -12.71 -1.68 12.63
N GLY A 229 -11.40 -1.50 12.87
CA GLY A 229 -10.35 -2.41 12.45
C GLY A 229 -10.09 -2.43 10.92
N VAL A 230 -10.58 -1.42 10.18
CA VAL A 230 -10.35 -1.29 8.73
C VAL A 230 -8.95 -0.76 8.43
N LEU A 231 -8.48 0.16 9.26
CA LEU A 231 -7.15 0.74 9.19
C LEU A 231 -6.41 0.46 10.49
N ASP A 232 -5.19 -0.04 10.40
CA ASP A 232 -4.30 -0.03 11.54
C ASP A 232 -3.70 1.37 11.78
N ARG A 233 -2.86 1.52 12.82
CA ARG A 233 -2.28 2.81 13.19
C ARG A 233 -1.37 3.38 12.09
N ALA A 234 -0.57 2.53 11.46
CA ALA A 234 0.33 2.94 10.39
C ALA A 234 -0.43 3.32 9.11
N GLU A 235 -1.42 2.52 8.73
CA GLU A 235 -2.28 2.80 7.58
C GLU A 235 -3.05 4.10 7.75
N ALA A 236 -3.59 4.36 8.93
CA ALA A 236 -4.28 5.62 9.21
C ALA A 236 -3.34 6.83 9.12
N ALA A 237 -2.10 6.72 9.63
CA ALA A 237 -1.11 7.78 9.53
C ALA A 237 -0.70 8.03 8.06
N LEU A 238 -0.53 6.97 7.26
CA LEU A 238 -0.24 7.05 5.82
C LEU A 238 -1.39 7.72 5.04
N GLU A 239 -2.65 7.36 5.32
CA GLU A 239 -3.81 8.02 4.70
C GLU A 239 -3.84 9.52 5.04
N VAL A 240 -3.65 9.86 6.30
CA VAL A 240 -3.67 11.26 6.77
C VAL A 240 -2.55 12.08 6.12
N ALA A 241 -1.32 11.55 6.10
CA ALA A 241 -0.17 12.25 5.53
C ALA A 241 -0.24 12.30 4.00
N GLY A 242 -0.53 11.17 3.34
CA GLY A 242 -0.60 11.07 1.88
C GLY A 242 -1.73 11.89 1.27
N ARG A 243 -2.85 12.03 1.98
CA ARG A 243 -3.99 12.86 1.57
C ARG A 243 -3.94 14.30 2.05
N VAL A 244 -2.88 14.68 2.78
CA VAL A 244 -2.72 16.08 3.20
C VAL A 244 -3.89 16.57 4.06
N LEU A 245 -4.33 15.75 5.01
CA LEU A 245 -5.49 16.08 5.85
C LEU A 245 -5.13 16.94 7.07
N LEU A 246 -3.86 16.94 7.48
CA LEU A 246 -3.34 17.69 8.64
C LEU A 246 -2.26 18.69 8.23
N PRO A 247 -2.01 19.70 9.08
CA PRO A 247 -0.81 20.52 8.99
C PRO A 247 0.47 19.67 8.98
N PRO A 248 1.56 20.12 8.31
CA PRO A 248 2.77 19.30 8.16
C PRO A 248 3.34 18.77 9.48
N ASP A 249 3.42 19.59 10.53
CA ASP A 249 3.94 19.15 11.84
C ASP A 249 3.08 18.04 12.48
N GLU A 250 1.75 18.15 12.39
CA GLU A 250 0.82 17.16 12.92
C GLU A 250 0.86 15.84 12.11
N ALA A 251 0.95 15.96 10.77
CA ALA A 251 1.08 14.81 9.90
C ALA A 251 2.38 14.03 10.17
N VAL A 252 3.50 14.76 10.40
CA VAL A 252 4.78 14.15 10.79
C VAL A 252 4.65 13.45 12.14
N ARG A 253 4.07 14.09 13.16
CA ARG A 253 3.84 13.43 14.47
C ARG A 253 3.02 12.16 14.31
N ALA A 254 1.94 12.20 13.52
CA ALA A 254 1.12 11.01 13.27
C ALA A 254 1.94 9.86 12.65
N CYS A 255 2.83 10.15 11.70
CA CYS A 255 3.72 9.15 11.10
C CYS A 255 4.74 8.62 12.11
N LEU A 256 5.42 9.50 12.85
CA LEU A 256 6.43 9.11 13.83
C LEU A 256 5.83 8.30 14.99
N ASP A 257 4.67 8.69 15.48
CA ASP A 257 3.94 7.96 16.53
C ASP A 257 3.46 6.59 16.08
N ALA A 258 3.26 6.40 14.77
CA ALA A 258 2.82 5.15 14.18
C ALA A 258 3.96 4.20 13.80
N MET A 259 5.24 4.58 14.01
CA MET A 259 6.39 3.74 13.69
C MET A 259 6.30 2.38 14.39
N PRO A 260 6.35 1.27 13.63
CA PRO A 260 6.23 -0.07 14.21
C PRO A 260 7.54 -0.61 14.81
N VAL A 261 8.65 0.10 14.61
CA VAL A 261 10.00 -0.22 15.09
C VAL A 261 10.68 1.04 15.61
N SER A 262 11.66 0.90 16.49
CA SER A 262 12.52 2.01 16.91
C SER A 262 13.72 2.19 15.98
N ARG A 263 14.31 3.39 15.93
CA ARG A 263 15.55 3.63 15.19
C ARG A 263 16.70 2.77 15.69
N ALA A 264 16.83 2.54 16.99
CA ALA A 264 17.84 1.68 17.58
C ALA A 264 17.70 0.23 17.11
N GLU A 265 16.47 -0.28 17.05
CA GLU A 265 16.17 -1.63 16.53
C GLU A 265 16.59 -1.77 15.06
N VAL A 266 16.36 -0.76 14.23
CA VAL A 266 16.78 -0.76 12.83
C VAL A 266 18.30 -0.67 12.69
N ALA A 267 18.94 0.22 13.42
CA ALA A 267 20.40 0.46 13.35
C ALA A 267 21.23 -0.78 13.78
N THR A 268 20.66 -1.66 14.61
CA THR A 268 21.35 -2.90 15.04
C THR A 268 21.16 -4.08 14.08
N ARG A 269 20.34 -3.94 13.03
CA ARG A 269 20.15 -5.01 12.05
C ARG A 269 21.34 -5.12 11.11
N HIS A 270 22.01 -6.25 11.14
CA HIS A 270 23.19 -6.54 10.31
C HIS A 270 22.84 -7.12 8.93
N THR A 271 21.59 -7.52 8.73
CA THR A 271 21.15 -8.10 7.46
C THR A 271 19.84 -7.47 7.05
N THR A 272 19.79 -7.06 5.81
CA THR A 272 18.65 -6.47 5.14
C THR A 272 18.01 -7.44 4.14
N ALA A 273 18.56 -8.66 4.02
CA ALA A 273 18.03 -9.65 3.10
C ALA A 273 16.62 -10.10 3.51
N TYR A 274 15.71 -10.10 2.56
CA TYR A 274 14.40 -10.72 2.73
C TYR A 274 14.57 -12.24 2.76
N THR A 275 14.25 -12.83 3.89
CA THR A 275 14.18 -14.26 4.06
C THR A 275 12.84 -14.67 4.67
N ARG A 276 12.47 -15.93 4.50
CA ARG A 276 11.22 -16.47 5.07
C ARG A 276 11.22 -16.36 6.60
N GLU A 277 12.38 -16.53 7.23
CA GLU A 277 12.54 -16.51 8.68
C GLU A 277 12.38 -15.10 9.28
N ASN A 278 12.74 -14.05 8.53
CA ASN A 278 12.70 -12.68 9.05
C ASN A 278 11.52 -11.85 8.52
N LEU A 279 10.56 -12.48 7.81
CA LEU A 279 9.46 -11.81 7.12
C LEU A 279 8.68 -10.82 8.01
N VAL A 280 8.35 -11.19 9.25
CA VAL A 280 7.62 -10.30 10.19
C VAL A 280 8.43 -9.05 10.49
N ALA A 281 9.72 -9.22 10.78
CA ALA A 281 10.63 -8.10 11.07
C ALA A 281 10.81 -7.19 9.84
N VAL A 282 10.89 -7.79 8.67
CA VAL A 282 11.00 -7.09 7.40
C VAL A 282 9.72 -6.29 7.09
N ASN A 283 8.54 -6.88 7.26
CA ASN A 283 7.27 -6.17 7.05
C ASN A 283 7.12 -4.97 8.00
N ARG A 284 7.58 -5.09 9.25
CA ARG A 284 7.64 -3.94 10.18
C ARG A 284 8.59 -2.86 9.65
N SER A 285 9.74 -3.23 9.09
CA SER A 285 10.69 -2.28 8.50
C SER A 285 10.11 -1.60 7.25
N ARG A 286 9.44 -2.33 6.36
CA ARG A 286 8.76 -1.75 5.19
C ARG A 286 7.71 -0.72 5.60
N ARG A 287 6.92 -1.01 6.63
CA ARG A 287 5.94 -0.05 7.17
C ARG A 287 6.64 1.19 7.74
N ALA A 288 7.75 1.01 8.46
CA ALA A 288 8.54 2.13 8.95
C ALA A 288 9.13 2.97 7.81
N LYS A 289 9.62 2.31 6.74
CA LYS A 289 10.10 3.00 5.53
C LYS A 289 8.99 3.84 4.89
N ALA A 290 7.80 3.28 4.69
CA ALA A 290 6.67 4.00 4.13
C ALA A 290 6.27 5.22 4.98
N LEU A 291 6.23 5.09 6.31
CA LEU A 291 5.96 6.19 7.24
C LEU A 291 7.06 7.25 7.22
N ALA A 292 8.34 6.85 7.17
CA ALA A 292 9.46 7.78 7.06
C ALA A 292 9.41 8.59 5.75
N LEU A 293 9.09 7.94 4.63
CA LEU A 293 8.90 8.61 3.34
C LEU A 293 7.71 9.57 3.36
N ALA A 294 6.58 9.17 3.93
CA ALA A 294 5.40 10.02 4.08
C ALA A 294 5.70 11.25 4.96
N ALA A 295 6.41 11.05 6.08
CA ALA A 295 6.88 12.14 6.95
C ALA A 295 7.88 13.06 6.20
N GLY A 296 8.81 12.47 5.43
CA GLY A 296 9.78 13.21 4.60
C GLY A 296 9.09 14.07 3.54
N ALA A 297 8.00 13.60 2.94
CA ALA A 297 7.21 14.39 2.02
C ALA A 297 6.62 15.65 2.69
N GLN A 298 6.29 15.60 3.99
CA GLN A 298 5.79 16.77 4.72
C GLN A 298 6.88 17.82 4.96
N LEU A 299 8.17 17.46 5.00
CA LEU A 299 9.27 18.45 5.13
C LEU A 299 9.22 19.48 4.00
N ARG A 300 8.96 19.05 2.77
CA ARG A 300 8.81 19.94 1.59
C ARG A 300 7.61 20.88 1.70
N ARG A 301 6.62 20.51 2.51
CA ARG A 301 5.42 21.31 2.76
C ARG A 301 5.58 22.31 3.91
N GLY A 302 6.75 22.36 4.55
CA GLY A 302 7.09 23.37 5.53
C GLY A 302 6.83 22.96 6.98
N VAL A 303 7.38 21.83 7.41
CA VAL A 303 7.46 21.46 8.84
C VAL A 303 8.25 22.54 9.58
N ARG A 304 7.66 23.13 10.61
CA ARG A 304 8.22 24.28 11.35
C ARG A 304 9.05 23.84 12.55
N GLU A 305 8.64 22.77 13.23
CA GLU A 305 9.29 22.30 14.45
C GLU A 305 10.66 21.66 14.16
N PRO A 306 11.77 22.22 14.68
CA PRO A 306 13.12 21.72 14.40
C PRO A 306 13.34 20.28 14.87
N ALA A 307 12.75 19.89 16.01
CA ALA A 307 12.87 18.55 16.55
C ALA A 307 12.24 17.51 15.62
N LEU A 308 11.06 17.79 15.04
CA LEU A 308 10.42 16.92 14.07
C LEU A 308 11.25 16.78 12.79
N ARG A 309 11.82 17.88 12.29
CA ARG A 309 12.72 17.85 11.13
C ARG A 309 13.94 16.96 11.37
N ALA A 310 14.57 17.09 12.53
CA ALA A 310 15.71 16.28 12.91
C ALA A 310 15.34 14.80 13.03
N GLU A 311 14.20 14.49 13.63
CA GLU A 311 13.72 13.12 13.79
C GLU A 311 13.42 12.47 12.43
N VAL A 312 12.74 13.18 11.53
CA VAL A 312 12.48 12.69 10.17
C VAL A 312 13.77 12.47 9.40
N ALA A 313 14.73 13.42 9.49
CA ALA A 313 16.04 13.28 8.84
C ALA A 313 16.75 12.01 9.32
N ALA A 314 16.76 11.76 10.63
CA ALA A 314 17.37 10.56 11.21
C ALA A 314 16.68 9.25 10.75
N TRP A 315 15.37 9.27 10.51
CA TRP A 315 14.67 8.12 9.90
C TRP A 315 15.03 7.94 8.42
N LEU A 316 15.17 9.03 7.66
CA LEU A 316 15.55 8.97 6.24
C LEU A 316 16.98 8.51 6.04
N GLU A 317 17.90 8.80 6.98
CA GLU A 317 19.27 8.25 6.99
C GLU A 317 19.28 6.71 7.14
N LEU A 318 18.30 6.15 7.84
CA LEU A 318 18.13 4.69 7.99
C LEU A 318 17.43 4.04 6.79
N ARG A 319 16.98 4.80 5.81
CA ARG A 319 16.24 4.30 4.65
C ARG A 319 16.93 3.14 3.91
N PRO A 320 18.26 3.15 3.69
CA PRO A 320 18.93 2.03 3.01
C PRO A 320 18.89 0.70 3.76
N VAL A 321 18.64 0.72 5.08
CA VAL A 321 18.51 -0.48 5.92
C VAL A 321 17.06 -0.78 6.32
N LEU A 322 16.12 0.10 5.96
CA LEU A 322 14.69 -0.13 6.06
C LEU A 322 14.22 -0.81 4.76
N MET A 323 13.86 -2.05 4.85
CA MET A 323 13.36 -2.83 3.70
C MET A 323 11.85 -2.90 3.69
#